data_71f8648004ee5127afb87eaa38353ee4
#
_entry.id   71f8648004ee5127afb87eaa38353ee4
#
_cell.length_a   1.000
_cell.length_b   1.000
_cell.length_c   1.000
_cell.angle_alpha   90.00
_cell.angle_beta   90.00
_cell.angle_gamma   90.00
#
_symmetry.space_group_name_H-M   'P 1'
#
loop_
_entity.id
_entity.type
_entity.pdbx_description
1 polymer ?
#
loop_
_entity_poly.entity_id
_entity_poly.type
_entity_poly.pdbx_seq_one_letter_code
_entity_poly.pdbx_strand_id
1 'polypeptide(L)'
;GTTVPEKVIFSRLEKFLDSKKFSTYNIQQICESLMGNKVTANVMMLGIALQKGMIPISVASVEKALTLNGASVQENLIALNWGRWLAYDKQYVLEVSGYNKVSSMNTGQENAGIDELLNAFSEKLILYQDANYAKSYRKIMDAISAQFGDTIISQKSAKALFRAMAIKDEYDVARLMLSPTFEQTLKSKFGNSRPSSYYLAPPFLSFLKDANGFPRKVRFGSWVRTIFWVLTKLKSLRGTAFDPFAHSRERKLEVSFRAALITKLSNPKKLMQMPEKLEAQLDAALNVKGYGHVKKKSLEAAILALN
;
A
#
# COMPACT_ATOMS: atom_id res chain seq x y z
N GLY A 1 -2.50 3.83 -15.44
CA GLY A 1 -2.34 5.28 -15.54
C GLY A 1 -0.87 5.60 -15.62
N THR A 2 -0.43 6.22 -16.70
CA THR A 2 0.91 6.78 -16.86
C THR A 2 1.17 7.68 -15.66
N THR A 3 2.16 7.36 -14.85
CA THR A 3 2.71 8.29 -13.87
C THR A 3 3.29 9.45 -14.65
N VAL A 4 2.56 10.57 -14.71
CA VAL A 4 3.12 11.79 -15.29
C VAL A 4 4.29 12.18 -14.38
N PRO A 5 5.52 12.30 -14.92
CA PRO A 5 6.67 12.63 -14.10
C PRO A 5 6.41 13.95 -13.36
N GLU A 6 6.57 13.99 -12.05
CA GLU A 6 6.33 15.19 -11.23
C GLU A 6 7.00 16.43 -11.84
N LYS A 7 8.25 16.30 -12.30
CA LYS A 7 9.01 17.38 -12.95
C LYS A 7 8.29 17.95 -14.17
N VAL A 8 7.59 17.13 -14.96
CA VAL A 8 6.83 17.60 -16.13
C VAL A 8 5.57 18.34 -15.72
N ILE A 9 4.89 17.86 -14.67
CA ILE A 9 3.73 18.57 -14.11
C ILE A 9 4.16 19.94 -13.57
N PHE A 10 5.22 19.97 -12.77
CA PHE A 10 5.72 21.22 -12.18
C PHE A 10 6.16 22.21 -13.24
N SER A 11 6.96 21.79 -14.22
CA SER A 11 7.43 22.69 -15.29
C SER A 11 6.28 23.23 -16.16
N ARG A 12 5.17 22.48 -16.30
CA ARG A 12 3.97 22.97 -16.98
C ARG A 12 3.20 23.97 -16.11
N LEU A 13 3.02 23.67 -14.82
CA LEU A 13 2.29 24.54 -13.90
C LEU A 13 3.03 25.87 -13.69
N GLU A 14 4.36 25.85 -13.56
CA GLU A 14 5.20 27.04 -13.43
C GLU A 14 5.11 27.99 -14.63
N LYS A 15 4.76 27.49 -15.83
CA LYS A 15 4.54 28.32 -17.02
C LYS A 15 3.23 29.12 -16.96
N PHE A 16 2.25 28.65 -16.21
CA PHE A 16 0.90 29.24 -16.15
C PHE A 16 0.59 29.91 -14.81
N LEU A 17 1.34 29.58 -13.76
CA LEU A 17 1.11 30.07 -12.41
C LEU A 17 2.28 30.94 -11.95
N ASP A 18 1.96 32.06 -11.33
CA ASP A 18 2.96 32.87 -10.63
C ASP A 18 3.62 32.03 -9.52
N SER A 19 4.95 31.92 -9.54
CA SER A 19 5.72 31.15 -8.57
C SER A 19 5.45 31.53 -7.10
N LYS A 20 5.03 32.78 -6.86
CA LYS A 20 4.62 33.27 -5.53
C LYS A 20 3.26 32.73 -5.09
N LYS A 21 2.41 32.28 -6.03
CA LYS A 21 1.07 31.75 -5.76
C LYS A 21 1.01 30.23 -5.77
N PHE A 22 2.13 29.57 -6.07
CA PHE A 22 2.21 28.14 -6.17
C PHE A 22 3.00 27.55 -5.00
N SER A 23 2.42 26.58 -4.31
CA SER A 23 3.10 25.86 -3.22
C SER A 23 2.84 24.38 -3.35
N THR A 24 3.90 23.59 -3.17
CA THR A 24 3.83 22.12 -3.22
C THR A 24 4.13 21.51 -1.87
N TYR A 25 3.40 20.45 -1.57
CA TYR A 25 3.55 19.69 -0.33
C TYR A 25 3.42 18.20 -0.63
N ASN A 26 4.32 17.38 -0.10
CA ASN A 26 4.11 15.93 -0.06
C ASN A 26 3.17 15.59 1.10
N ILE A 27 1.91 15.98 0.94
CA ILE A 27 0.91 15.95 2.01
C ILE A 27 0.66 14.54 2.55
N GLN A 28 0.71 13.52 1.68
CA GLN A 28 0.48 12.14 2.11
C GLN A 28 1.57 11.65 3.05
N GLN A 29 2.83 11.96 2.77
CA GLN A 29 3.96 11.56 3.59
C GLN A 29 4.00 12.35 4.91
N ILE A 30 3.72 13.65 4.86
CA ILE A 30 3.62 14.49 6.06
C ILE A 30 2.47 14.00 6.95
N CYS A 31 1.32 13.71 6.36
CA CYS A 31 0.17 13.18 7.08
C CYS A 31 0.46 11.82 7.73
N GLU A 32 1.13 10.91 7.00
CA GLU A 32 1.53 9.61 7.54
C GLU A 32 2.51 9.75 8.71
N SER A 33 3.47 10.68 8.62
CA SER A 33 4.44 10.93 9.68
C SER A 33 3.80 11.52 10.95
N LEU A 34 2.86 12.46 10.81
CA LEU A 34 2.20 13.13 11.93
C LEU A 34 1.03 12.33 12.52
N MET A 35 0.25 11.68 11.66
CA MET A 35 -1.02 11.04 12.03
C MET A 35 -0.96 9.50 12.04
N GLY A 36 0.14 8.93 11.53
CA GLY A 36 0.30 7.49 11.39
C GLY A 36 -0.53 6.85 10.25
N ASN A 37 -1.21 7.66 9.45
CA ASN A 37 -2.01 7.20 8.30
C ASN A 37 -2.11 8.31 7.23
N LYS A 38 -2.59 7.96 6.04
CA LYS A 38 -2.78 8.89 4.90
C LYS A 38 -4.24 9.30 4.69
N VAL A 39 -5.16 8.79 5.51
CA VAL A 39 -6.59 8.92 5.25
C VAL A 39 -7.07 10.36 5.36
N THR A 40 -6.49 11.11 6.31
CA THR A 40 -6.87 12.49 6.59
C THR A 40 -6.05 13.53 5.82
N ALA A 41 -5.25 13.12 4.83
CA ALA A 41 -4.44 14.02 4.01
C ALA A 41 -5.28 15.07 3.26
N ASN A 42 -6.50 14.72 2.82
CA ASN A 42 -7.44 15.64 2.21
C ASN A 42 -7.90 16.74 3.17
N VAL A 43 -8.15 16.42 4.44
CA VAL A 43 -8.53 17.39 5.47
C VAL A 43 -7.33 18.26 5.85
N MET A 44 -6.13 17.70 5.86
CA MET A 44 -4.89 18.49 6.05
C MET A 44 -4.69 19.49 4.90
N MET A 45 -4.96 19.11 3.64
CA MET A 45 -4.96 20.03 2.50
C MET A 45 -5.99 21.15 2.66
N LEU A 46 -7.20 20.81 3.15
CA LEU A 46 -8.23 21.80 3.44
C LEU A 46 -7.74 22.83 4.49
N GLY A 47 -7.02 22.36 5.51
CA GLY A 47 -6.40 23.24 6.51
C GLY A 47 -5.38 24.22 5.90
N ILE A 48 -4.55 23.75 4.96
CA ILE A 48 -3.62 24.63 4.21
C ILE A 48 -4.39 25.69 3.43
N ALA A 49 -5.41 25.30 2.69
CA ALA A 49 -6.19 26.20 1.85
C ALA A 49 -6.94 27.26 2.68
N LEU A 50 -7.49 26.88 3.84
CA LEU A 50 -8.12 27.81 4.79
C LEU A 50 -7.11 28.81 5.35
N GLN A 51 -5.96 28.35 5.82
CA GLN A 51 -4.95 29.21 6.42
C GLN A 51 -4.36 30.21 5.41
N LYS A 52 -4.30 29.83 4.14
CA LYS A 52 -3.86 30.69 3.04
C LYS A 52 -4.97 31.62 2.49
N GLY A 53 -6.18 31.56 3.06
CA GLY A 53 -7.31 32.38 2.58
C GLY A 53 -7.82 32.01 1.19
N MET A 54 -7.54 30.78 0.72
CA MET A 54 -7.98 30.32 -0.61
C MET A 54 -9.46 29.91 -0.64
N ILE A 55 -10.06 29.73 0.53
CA ILE A 55 -11.45 29.30 0.68
C ILE A 55 -12.17 30.34 1.55
N PRO A 56 -13.27 30.93 1.08
CA PRO A 56 -13.98 32.00 1.81
C PRO A 56 -14.95 31.42 2.86
N ILE A 57 -14.43 30.54 3.73
CA ILE A 57 -15.19 29.91 4.81
C ILE A 57 -14.40 30.04 6.10
N SER A 58 -15.07 30.24 7.23
CA SER A 58 -14.39 30.30 8.52
C SER A 58 -13.93 28.92 8.99
N VAL A 59 -12.84 28.88 9.75
CA VAL A 59 -12.33 27.65 10.38
C VAL A 59 -13.40 27.01 11.25
N ALA A 60 -14.13 27.80 12.03
CA ALA A 60 -15.22 27.32 12.90
C ALA A 60 -16.35 26.63 12.10
N SER A 61 -16.66 27.14 10.89
CA SER A 61 -17.66 26.49 10.03
C SER A 61 -17.20 25.13 9.55
N VAL A 62 -15.91 24.98 9.21
CA VAL A 62 -15.35 23.68 8.78
C VAL A 62 -15.28 22.70 9.95
N GLU A 63 -14.84 23.15 11.15
CA GLU A 63 -14.83 22.32 12.34
C GLU A 63 -16.23 21.81 12.70
N LYS A 64 -17.24 22.67 12.60
CA LYS A 64 -18.62 22.28 12.78
C LYS A 64 -19.11 21.28 11.72
N ALA A 65 -18.74 21.48 10.48
CA ALA A 65 -19.08 20.55 9.39
C ALA A 65 -18.44 19.16 9.60
N LEU A 66 -17.16 19.11 9.99
CA LEU A 66 -16.47 17.86 10.34
C LEU A 66 -17.13 17.14 11.51
N THR A 67 -17.56 17.91 12.52
CA THR A 67 -18.28 17.36 13.68
C THR A 67 -19.64 16.80 13.27
N LEU A 68 -20.40 17.50 12.44
CA LEU A 68 -21.70 17.05 11.95
C LEU A 68 -21.59 15.82 11.04
N ASN A 69 -20.51 15.71 10.26
CA ASN A 69 -20.23 14.52 9.43
C ASN A 69 -20.02 13.24 10.25
N GLY A 70 -19.61 13.36 11.51
CA GLY A 70 -19.52 12.24 12.45
C GLY A 70 -18.43 11.20 12.19
N ALA A 71 -17.74 11.23 11.06
CA ALA A 71 -16.71 10.25 10.70
C ALA A 71 -15.32 10.72 11.17
N SER A 72 -14.65 9.94 12.03
CA SER A 72 -13.29 10.20 12.54
C SER A 72 -13.07 11.67 12.95
N VAL A 73 -14.03 12.24 13.69
CA VAL A 73 -14.09 13.69 13.97
C VAL A 73 -12.79 14.21 14.57
N GLN A 74 -12.29 13.56 15.61
CA GLN A 74 -11.05 14.01 16.29
C GLN A 74 -9.84 13.98 15.37
N GLU A 75 -9.68 12.91 14.60
CA GLU A 75 -8.58 12.76 13.64
C GLU A 75 -8.64 13.83 12.56
N ASN A 76 -9.85 14.11 12.05
CA ASN A 76 -10.05 15.15 11.04
C ASN A 76 -9.79 16.56 11.59
N LEU A 77 -10.20 16.86 12.82
CA LEU A 77 -9.89 18.15 13.47
C LEU A 77 -8.38 18.33 13.70
N ILE A 78 -7.69 17.28 14.14
CA ILE A 78 -6.23 17.30 14.30
C ILE A 78 -5.55 17.51 12.94
N ALA A 79 -5.98 16.81 11.89
CA ALA A 79 -5.44 16.95 10.55
C ALA A 79 -5.67 18.36 9.96
N LEU A 80 -6.86 18.93 10.17
CA LEU A 80 -7.17 20.31 9.80
C LEU A 80 -6.17 21.30 10.44
N ASN A 81 -5.92 21.16 11.73
CA ASN A 81 -4.98 22.00 12.46
C ASN A 81 -3.53 21.82 12.00
N TRP A 82 -3.08 20.59 11.75
CA TRP A 82 -1.75 20.35 11.18
C TRP A 82 -1.61 20.97 9.78
N GLY A 83 -2.66 20.93 8.98
CA GLY A 83 -2.67 21.61 7.67
C GLY A 83 -2.53 23.12 7.80
N ARG A 84 -3.19 23.72 8.77
CA ARG A 84 -3.07 25.16 9.07
C ARG A 84 -1.66 25.51 9.55
N TRP A 85 -1.07 24.70 10.44
CA TRP A 85 0.32 24.85 10.88
C TRP A 85 1.30 24.72 9.72
N LEU A 86 1.09 23.76 8.82
CA LEU A 86 1.94 23.54 7.65
C LEU A 86 1.92 24.74 6.68
N ALA A 87 0.81 25.48 6.62
CA ALA A 87 0.71 26.69 5.83
C ALA A 87 1.32 27.92 6.54
N TYR A 88 1.30 27.94 7.87
CA TYR A 88 1.83 29.01 8.70
C TYR A 88 3.35 28.90 8.90
N ASP A 89 3.81 27.73 9.33
CA ASP A 89 5.22 27.41 9.55
C ASP A 89 5.55 26.01 9.03
N LYS A 90 5.91 25.97 7.75
CA LYS A 90 6.27 24.73 7.06
C LYS A 90 7.47 24.05 7.71
N GLN A 91 8.48 24.81 8.12
CA GLN A 91 9.73 24.26 8.63
C GLN A 91 9.51 23.56 9.97
N TYR A 92 8.79 24.18 10.88
CA TYR A 92 8.40 23.57 12.15
C TYR A 92 7.67 22.25 11.96
N VAL A 93 6.69 22.21 11.05
CA VAL A 93 5.93 20.97 10.81
C VAL A 93 6.80 19.87 10.20
N LEU A 94 7.72 20.21 9.30
CA LEU A 94 8.65 19.23 8.72
C LEU A 94 9.64 18.69 9.77
N GLU A 95 10.08 19.49 10.71
CA GLU A 95 10.94 19.08 11.82
C GLU A 95 10.19 18.14 12.78
N VAL A 96 9.01 18.54 13.25
CA VAL A 96 8.17 17.74 14.16
C VAL A 96 7.74 16.43 13.53
N SER A 97 7.42 16.43 12.24
CA SER A 97 7.05 15.23 11.51
C SER A 97 8.22 14.27 11.28
N GLY A 98 9.45 14.70 11.45
CA GLY A 98 10.64 13.94 11.06
C GLY A 98 10.74 13.70 9.54
N TYR A 99 10.02 14.48 8.74
CA TYR A 99 9.92 14.33 7.30
C TYR A 99 11.29 14.26 6.61
N ASN A 100 12.23 15.10 7.01
CA ASN A 100 13.57 15.12 6.44
C ASN A 100 14.38 13.85 6.73
N LYS A 101 14.13 13.19 7.86
CA LYS A 101 14.75 11.90 8.21
C LYS A 101 14.13 10.73 7.41
N VAL A 102 12.84 10.79 7.15
CA VAL A 102 12.11 9.75 6.39
C VAL A 102 12.35 9.90 4.90
N SER A 103 12.48 11.11 4.37
CA SER A 103 12.84 11.36 2.97
C SER A 103 14.21 10.78 2.61
N SER A 104 15.19 10.89 3.49
CA SER A 104 16.53 10.31 3.26
C SER A 104 16.53 8.77 3.29
N MET A 105 15.58 8.14 3.99
CA MET A 105 15.42 6.68 4.00
C MET A 105 14.63 6.16 2.78
N ASN A 106 13.69 6.94 2.25
CA ASN A 106 12.85 6.52 1.10
C ASN A 106 13.50 6.80 -0.26
N THR A 107 14.41 7.77 -0.36
CA THR A 107 15.20 8.02 -1.58
C THR A 107 16.19 6.91 -1.88
N GLY A 108 16.57 6.09 -0.89
CA GLY A 108 17.39 4.90 -1.10
C GLY A 108 16.69 3.75 -1.83
N GLN A 109 15.34 3.71 -1.84
CA GLN A 109 14.60 2.63 -2.51
C GLN A 109 14.18 2.94 -3.95
N GLU A 110 14.20 4.19 -4.38
CA GLU A 110 13.86 4.55 -5.78
C GLU A 110 15.04 4.39 -6.74
N ASN A 111 16.28 4.32 -6.22
CA ASN A 111 17.51 4.13 -7.00
C ASN A 111 18.22 2.79 -6.72
N ALA A 112 17.59 1.86 -6.02
CA ALA A 112 18.14 0.51 -5.85
C ALA A 112 18.21 -0.19 -7.20
N GLY A 113 19.37 -0.70 -7.57
CA GLY A 113 19.54 -1.52 -8.76
C GLY A 113 18.62 -2.75 -8.73
N ILE A 114 18.37 -3.33 -9.89
CA ILE A 114 17.44 -4.48 -10.01
C ILE A 114 17.82 -5.61 -9.05
N ASP A 115 19.11 -5.89 -8.86
CA ASP A 115 19.58 -6.98 -8.00
C ASP A 115 19.25 -6.75 -6.52
N GLU A 116 19.41 -5.53 -6.03
CA GLU A 116 19.05 -5.17 -4.66
C GLU A 116 17.54 -5.32 -4.43
N LEU A 117 16.74 -4.89 -5.41
CA LEU A 117 15.29 -5.05 -5.40
C LEU A 117 14.87 -6.53 -5.37
N LEU A 118 15.50 -7.36 -6.20
CA LEU A 118 15.24 -8.81 -6.26
C LEU A 118 15.62 -9.51 -4.96
N ASN A 119 16.73 -9.14 -4.35
CA ASN A 119 17.15 -9.69 -3.06
C ASN A 119 16.15 -9.32 -1.96
N ALA A 120 15.77 -8.06 -1.85
CA ALA A 120 14.79 -7.59 -0.86
C ALA A 120 13.42 -8.28 -1.02
N PHE A 121 12.95 -8.51 -2.25
CA PHE A 121 11.71 -9.22 -2.49
C PHE A 121 11.84 -10.72 -2.20
N SER A 122 12.97 -11.34 -2.51
CA SER A 122 13.24 -12.74 -2.19
C SER A 122 13.21 -12.99 -0.68
N GLU A 123 13.85 -12.16 0.11
CA GLU A 123 13.80 -12.23 1.58
C GLU A 123 12.37 -12.13 2.12
N LYS A 124 11.58 -11.20 1.59
CA LYS A 124 10.16 -11.06 1.96
C LYS A 124 9.35 -12.31 1.59
N LEU A 125 9.63 -12.94 0.45
CA LEU A 125 8.94 -14.17 0.01
C LEU A 125 9.36 -15.40 0.86
N ILE A 126 10.59 -15.47 1.34
CA ILE A 126 11.03 -16.48 2.32
C ILE A 126 10.21 -16.35 3.61
N LEU A 127 10.04 -15.12 4.11
CA LEU A 127 9.22 -14.87 5.29
C LEU A 127 7.73 -15.18 5.04
N TYR A 128 7.25 -14.85 3.84
CA TYR A 128 5.85 -15.06 3.44
C TYR A 128 5.51 -16.56 3.36
N GLN A 129 6.31 -17.35 2.67
CA GLN A 129 6.11 -18.78 2.47
C GLN A 129 7.35 -19.58 2.90
N ASP A 130 8.32 -19.71 2.00
CA ASP A 130 9.56 -20.47 2.22
C ASP A 130 10.63 -20.12 1.15
N ALA A 131 11.81 -20.74 1.28
CA ALA A 131 12.91 -20.54 0.34
C ALA A 131 12.62 -21.05 -1.07
N ASN A 132 11.83 -22.11 -1.24
CA ASN A 132 11.48 -22.65 -2.56
C ASN A 132 10.53 -21.71 -3.31
N TYR A 133 9.62 -21.08 -2.58
CA TYR A 133 8.74 -20.08 -3.13
C TYR A 133 9.52 -18.84 -3.62
N ALA A 134 10.49 -18.38 -2.84
CA ALA A 134 11.39 -17.30 -3.25
C ALA A 134 12.28 -17.70 -4.44
N LYS A 135 12.77 -18.94 -4.50
CA LYS A 135 13.51 -19.46 -5.66
C LYS A 135 12.68 -19.46 -6.94
N SER A 136 11.39 -19.76 -6.88
CA SER A 136 10.51 -19.71 -8.06
C SER A 136 10.34 -18.28 -8.58
N TYR A 137 10.22 -17.30 -7.70
CA TYR A 137 10.26 -15.87 -8.05
C TYR A 137 11.60 -15.50 -8.71
N ARG A 138 12.71 -15.84 -8.07
CA ARG A 138 14.05 -15.51 -8.55
C ARG A 138 14.32 -16.08 -9.93
N LYS A 139 13.98 -17.34 -10.16
CA LYS A 139 14.15 -18.01 -11.47
C LYS A 139 13.50 -17.22 -12.62
N ILE A 140 12.28 -16.71 -12.42
CA ILE A 140 11.59 -15.91 -13.43
C ILE A 140 12.29 -14.57 -13.61
N MET A 141 12.64 -13.92 -12.51
CA MET A 141 13.21 -12.59 -12.55
C MET A 141 14.65 -12.56 -13.09
N ASP A 142 15.46 -13.57 -12.79
CA ASP A 142 16.81 -13.71 -13.34
C ASP A 142 16.75 -13.86 -14.89
N ALA A 143 15.78 -14.61 -15.39
CA ALA A 143 15.56 -14.73 -16.84
C ALA A 143 15.09 -13.39 -17.48
N ILE A 144 14.27 -12.62 -16.80
CA ILE A 144 13.84 -11.28 -17.23
C ILE A 144 15.03 -10.31 -17.20
N SER A 145 15.80 -10.30 -16.11
CA SER A 145 16.97 -9.42 -15.98
C SER A 145 18.07 -9.74 -16.98
N ALA A 146 18.29 -11.02 -17.28
CA ALA A 146 19.24 -11.43 -18.32
C ALA A 146 18.81 -10.94 -19.71
N GLN A 147 17.51 -10.78 -19.98
CA GLN A 147 16.98 -10.39 -21.27
C GLN A 147 16.83 -8.87 -21.43
N PHE A 148 16.42 -8.16 -20.39
CA PHE A 148 16.07 -6.73 -20.42
C PHE A 148 17.07 -5.85 -19.66
N GLY A 149 18.02 -6.43 -18.90
CA GLY A 149 18.93 -5.68 -18.04
C GLY A 149 18.22 -4.97 -16.89
N ASP A 150 18.85 -3.97 -16.30
CA ASP A 150 18.24 -3.09 -15.29
C ASP A 150 17.44 -1.97 -15.97
N THR A 151 16.27 -2.34 -16.45
CA THR A 151 15.35 -1.44 -17.13
C THR A 151 14.06 -1.26 -16.33
N ILE A 152 13.25 -0.28 -16.75
CA ILE A 152 11.92 -0.05 -16.17
C ILE A 152 11.02 -1.30 -16.30
N ILE A 153 11.18 -2.08 -17.37
CA ILE A 153 10.44 -3.33 -17.59
C ILE A 153 10.82 -4.36 -16.53
N SER A 154 12.12 -4.56 -16.27
CA SER A 154 12.59 -5.48 -15.23
C SER A 154 12.11 -5.06 -13.83
N GLN A 155 12.21 -3.79 -13.51
CA GLN A 155 11.74 -3.25 -12.22
C GLN A 155 10.21 -3.35 -12.06
N LYS A 156 9.42 -3.05 -13.11
CA LYS A 156 7.97 -3.23 -13.11
C LYS A 156 7.59 -4.71 -12.98
N SER A 157 8.28 -5.60 -13.70
CA SER A 157 8.09 -7.05 -13.62
C SER A 157 8.35 -7.58 -12.22
N ALA A 158 9.45 -7.17 -11.59
CA ALA A 158 9.81 -7.55 -10.22
C ALA A 158 8.73 -7.13 -9.22
N LYS A 159 8.27 -5.89 -9.29
CA LYS A 159 7.23 -5.34 -8.42
C LYS A 159 5.88 -6.02 -8.65
N ALA A 160 5.48 -6.24 -9.90
CA ALA A 160 4.22 -6.88 -10.25
C ALA A 160 4.18 -8.35 -9.79
N LEU A 161 5.23 -9.10 -10.11
CA LEU A 161 5.33 -10.51 -9.72
C LEU A 161 5.38 -10.68 -8.20
N PHE A 162 6.18 -9.87 -7.50
CA PHE A 162 6.23 -9.88 -6.04
C PHE A 162 4.83 -9.63 -5.43
N ARG A 163 4.09 -8.62 -5.90
CA ARG A 163 2.73 -8.33 -5.41
C ARG A 163 1.74 -9.46 -5.70
N ALA A 164 1.85 -10.11 -6.84
CA ALA A 164 1.00 -11.24 -7.20
C ALA A 164 1.33 -12.50 -6.38
N MET A 165 2.60 -12.66 -5.98
CA MET A 165 3.05 -13.78 -5.14
C MET A 165 2.82 -13.53 -3.65
N ALA A 166 3.01 -12.30 -3.16
CA ALA A 166 2.82 -11.92 -1.76
C ALA A 166 1.40 -11.37 -1.51
N ILE A 167 0.40 -12.22 -1.65
CA ILE A 167 -1.00 -11.87 -1.39
C ILE A 167 -1.21 -11.68 0.12
N LYS A 168 -1.85 -10.59 0.51
CA LYS A 168 -2.19 -10.34 1.91
C LYS A 168 -3.34 -11.26 2.33
N ASP A 169 -3.01 -12.39 2.91
CA ASP A 169 -3.93 -13.40 3.43
C ASP A 169 -3.90 -13.49 4.96
N GLU A 170 -4.68 -14.39 5.51
CA GLU A 170 -4.83 -14.59 6.94
C GLU A 170 -3.52 -15.03 7.60
N TYR A 171 -2.72 -15.83 6.92
CA TYR A 171 -1.40 -16.27 7.39
C TYR A 171 -0.41 -15.11 7.41
N ASP A 172 -0.43 -14.25 6.37
CA ASP A 172 0.47 -13.11 6.30
C ASP A 172 0.06 -12.00 7.28
N VAL A 173 -1.25 -11.76 7.45
CA VAL A 173 -1.76 -10.87 8.49
C VAL A 173 -1.32 -11.34 9.87
N ALA A 174 -1.43 -12.64 10.17
CA ALA A 174 -1.00 -13.22 11.44
C ALA A 174 0.51 -13.03 11.66
N ARG A 175 1.33 -13.27 10.63
CA ARG A 175 2.78 -13.05 10.65
C ARG A 175 3.13 -11.58 10.93
N LEU A 176 2.47 -10.66 10.24
CA LEU A 176 2.70 -9.22 10.42
C LEU A 176 2.31 -8.75 11.82
N MET A 177 1.19 -9.24 12.36
CA MET A 177 0.72 -8.90 13.73
C MET A 177 1.63 -9.42 14.84
N LEU A 178 2.46 -10.43 14.54
CA LEU A 178 3.46 -10.98 15.47
C LEU A 178 4.89 -10.54 15.13
N SER A 179 5.08 -9.71 14.12
CA SER A 179 6.42 -9.32 13.68
C SER A 179 7.13 -8.42 14.71
N PRO A 180 8.45 -8.57 14.89
CA PRO A 180 9.23 -7.69 15.77
C PRO A 180 9.07 -6.21 15.41
N THR A 181 9.01 -5.90 14.12
CA THR A 181 8.81 -4.53 13.63
C THR A 181 7.48 -3.95 14.08
N PHE A 182 6.41 -4.74 14.05
CA PHE A 182 5.10 -4.31 14.54
C PHE A 182 5.13 -4.08 16.05
N GLU A 183 5.74 -4.98 16.81
CA GLU A 183 5.89 -4.84 18.26
C GLU A 183 6.74 -3.62 18.65
N GLN A 184 7.84 -3.36 17.94
CA GLN A 184 8.65 -2.16 18.13
C GLN A 184 7.85 -0.88 17.83
N THR A 185 7.05 -0.89 16.76
CA THR A 185 6.17 0.24 16.40
C THR A 185 5.12 0.48 17.49
N LEU A 186 4.53 -0.58 18.05
CA LEU A 186 3.61 -0.45 19.17
C LEU A 186 4.30 0.12 20.42
N LYS A 187 5.48 -0.38 20.76
CA LYS A 187 6.26 0.13 21.91
C LYS A 187 6.62 1.59 21.75
N SER A 188 7.05 2.01 20.56
CA SER A 188 7.42 3.41 20.31
C SER A 188 6.23 4.37 20.42
N LYS A 189 5.01 3.93 20.07
CA LYS A 189 3.80 4.75 20.07
C LYS A 189 3.04 4.70 21.41
N PHE A 190 3.04 3.56 22.08
CA PHE A 190 2.18 3.30 23.24
C PHE A 190 2.96 2.81 24.48
N GLY A 191 4.28 2.89 24.48
CA GLY A 191 5.13 2.40 25.55
C GLY A 191 5.03 0.87 25.68
N ASN A 192 5.09 0.35 26.90
CA ASN A 192 5.01 -1.10 27.16
C ASN A 192 3.57 -1.66 27.13
N SER A 193 2.58 -0.85 26.77
CA SER A 193 1.18 -1.28 26.69
C SER A 193 1.00 -2.24 25.51
N ARG A 194 0.36 -3.38 25.79
CA ARG A 194 -0.03 -4.34 24.72
C ARG A 194 -1.47 -4.07 24.29
N PRO A 195 -1.80 -4.30 23.01
CA PRO A 195 -3.18 -4.21 22.56
C PRO A 195 -4.08 -5.14 23.38
N SER A 196 -5.12 -4.58 23.98
CA SER A 196 -6.12 -5.33 24.75
C SER A 196 -7.14 -6.02 23.83
N SER A 197 -7.27 -5.55 22.59
CA SER A 197 -8.22 -6.09 21.63
C SER A 197 -7.80 -5.84 20.20
N TYR A 198 -8.29 -6.70 19.30
CA TYR A 198 -8.08 -6.67 17.86
C TYR A 198 -9.44 -6.61 17.16
N TYR A 199 -9.57 -5.74 16.16
CA TYR A 199 -10.77 -5.66 15.33
C TYR A 199 -10.50 -6.33 14.00
N LEU A 200 -11.10 -7.51 13.80
CA LEU A 200 -10.88 -8.35 12.63
C LEU A 200 -12.20 -8.66 11.92
N ALA A 201 -12.14 -8.90 10.62
CA ALA A 201 -13.26 -9.42 9.84
C ALA A 201 -12.84 -10.76 9.21
N PRO A 202 -12.79 -11.86 9.98
CA PRO A 202 -12.36 -13.15 9.46
C PRO A 202 -13.33 -13.64 8.37
N PRO A 203 -12.86 -14.36 7.35
CA PRO A 203 -13.72 -14.86 6.25
C PRO A 203 -14.89 -15.74 6.72
N PHE A 204 -14.70 -16.52 7.78
CA PHE A 204 -15.75 -17.38 8.35
C PHE A 204 -16.86 -16.58 9.07
N LEU A 205 -16.65 -15.28 9.34
CA LEU A 205 -17.66 -14.36 9.87
C LEU A 205 -18.18 -13.38 8.79
N SER A 206 -17.93 -13.63 7.52
CA SER A 206 -18.34 -12.77 6.41
C SER A 206 -19.86 -12.64 6.26
N PHE A 207 -20.64 -13.53 6.89
CA PHE A 207 -22.10 -13.41 6.98
C PHE A 207 -22.54 -12.26 7.91
N LEU A 208 -21.70 -11.83 8.85
CA LEU A 208 -21.94 -10.64 9.65
C LEU A 208 -21.60 -9.41 8.84
N LYS A 209 -22.64 -8.70 8.37
CA LYS A 209 -22.49 -7.49 7.59
C LYS A 209 -22.80 -6.25 8.41
N ASP A 210 -22.16 -5.14 8.05
CA ASP A 210 -22.53 -3.81 8.54
C ASP A 210 -23.73 -3.23 7.77
N ALA A 211 -24.14 -2.01 8.15
CA ALA A 211 -25.25 -1.31 7.50
C ALA A 211 -25.03 -1.06 5.99
N ASN A 212 -23.78 -1.11 5.52
CA ASN A 212 -23.39 -0.90 4.12
C ASN A 212 -23.19 -2.21 3.36
N GLY A 213 -23.47 -3.37 3.99
CA GLY A 213 -23.32 -4.69 3.39
C GLY A 213 -21.88 -5.23 3.37
N PHE A 214 -20.93 -4.58 4.02
CA PHE A 214 -19.55 -5.05 4.14
C PHE A 214 -19.36 -5.96 5.36
N PRO A 215 -18.36 -6.88 5.34
CA PRO A 215 -18.05 -7.72 6.49
C PRO A 215 -17.76 -6.87 7.74
N ARG A 216 -18.55 -7.11 8.78
CA ARG A 216 -18.43 -6.38 10.06
C ARG A 216 -17.15 -6.76 10.79
N LYS A 217 -16.40 -5.77 11.25
CA LYS A 217 -15.26 -6.01 12.14
C LYS A 217 -15.75 -6.42 13.54
N VAL A 218 -15.29 -7.57 14.01
CA VAL A 218 -15.59 -8.09 15.33
C VAL A 218 -14.39 -7.86 16.25
N ARG A 219 -14.67 -7.52 17.50
CA ARG A 219 -13.65 -7.33 18.54
C ARG A 219 -13.23 -8.67 19.12
N PHE A 220 -11.93 -8.96 19.07
CA PHE A 220 -11.30 -10.11 19.71
C PHE A 220 -10.37 -9.64 20.83
N GLY A 221 -10.31 -10.37 21.93
CA GLY A 221 -9.39 -10.10 23.03
C GLY A 221 -7.95 -10.48 22.66
N SER A 222 -7.02 -10.27 23.60
CA SER A 222 -5.59 -10.56 23.43
C SER A 222 -5.29 -12.05 23.13
N TRP A 223 -6.18 -12.96 23.48
CA TRP A 223 -6.07 -14.39 23.17
C TRP A 223 -5.95 -14.70 21.67
N VAL A 224 -6.42 -13.81 20.79
CA VAL A 224 -6.30 -13.96 19.32
C VAL A 224 -4.84 -14.05 18.88
N ARG A 225 -3.88 -13.56 19.67
CA ARG A 225 -2.44 -13.73 19.39
C ARG A 225 -2.02 -15.19 19.32
N THR A 226 -2.64 -16.06 20.12
CA THR A 226 -2.40 -17.53 20.04
C THR A 226 -2.88 -18.07 18.69
N ILE A 227 -4.03 -17.60 18.19
CA ILE A 227 -4.49 -17.96 16.83
C ILE A 227 -3.51 -17.45 15.77
N PHE A 228 -3.02 -16.21 15.88
CA PHE A 228 -2.01 -15.71 14.97
C PHE A 228 -0.75 -16.60 14.98
N TRP A 229 -0.30 -17.02 16.16
CA TRP A 229 0.85 -17.91 16.27
C TRP A 229 0.59 -19.26 15.56
N VAL A 230 -0.55 -19.86 15.77
CA VAL A 230 -0.95 -21.11 15.07
C VAL A 230 -0.97 -20.90 13.56
N LEU A 231 -1.61 -19.83 13.07
CA LEU A 231 -1.66 -19.49 11.65
C LEU A 231 -0.26 -19.32 11.04
N THR A 232 0.70 -18.71 11.75
CA THR A 232 2.07 -18.61 11.22
C THR A 232 2.76 -19.95 11.03
N LYS A 233 2.41 -20.96 11.84
CA LYS A 233 2.91 -22.34 11.69
C LYS A 233 2.24 -23.09 10.55
N LEU A 234 0.99 -22.75 10.27
CA LEU A 234 0.18 -23.39 9.23
C LEU A 234 0.34 -22.73 7.84
N LYS A 235 1.29 -21.78 7.67
CA LYS A 235 1.50 -21.11 6.38
C LYS A 235 1.83 -22.06 5.21
N SER A 236 2.36 -23.25 5.50
CA SER A 236 2.63 -24.31 4.51
C SER A 236 1.36 -24.90 3.87
N LEU A 237 0.20 -24.75 4.52
CA LEU A 237 -1.08 -25.17 3.96
C LEU A 237 -1.57 -24.22 2.85
N ARG A 238 -1.01 -23.04 2.73
CA ARG A 238 -1.40 -22.04 1.74
C ARG A 238 -1.39 -22.60 0.33
N GLY A 239 -2.54 -22.55 -0.34
CA GLY A 239 -2.72 -23.02 -1.70
C GLY A 239 -2.77 -24.54 -1.87
N THR A 240 -2.77 -25.30 -0.79
CA THR A 240 -3.02 -26.75 -0.81
C THR A 240 -4.52 -27.04 -0.73
N ALA A 241 -4.91 -28.31 -0.92
CA ALA A 241 -6.30 -28.76 -0.73
C ALA A 241 -6.81 -28.55 0.72
N PHE A 242 -5.91 -28.46 1.68
CA PHE A 242 -6.21 -28.26 3.10
C PHE A 242 -6.20 -26.79 3.54
N ASP A 243 -6.03 -25.85 2.60
CA ASP A 243 -6.07 -24.40 2.91
C ASP A 243 -7.52 -23.96 3.16
N PRO A 244 -7.93 -23.65 4.40
CA PRO A 244 -9.30 -23.27 4.71
C PRO A 244 -9.70 -21.93 4.08
N PHE A 245 -8.74 -21.13 3.64
CA PHE A 245 -8.96 -19.79 3.06
C PHE A 245 -8.95 -19.81 1.52
N ALA A 246 -8.62 -20.94 0.87
CA ALA A 246 -8.48 -21.02 -0.58
C ALA A 246 -9.81 -20.88 -1.35
N HIS A 247 -10.94 -21.12 -0.67
CA HIS A 247 -12.24 -21.34 -1.33
C HIS A 247 -12.99 -20.05 -1.69
N SER A 248 -12.58 -18.90 -1.18
CA SER A 248 -13.25 -17.63 -1.48
C SER A 248 -13.09 -17.26 -2.97
N ARG A 249 -14.13 -16.62 -3.54
CA ARG A 249 -14.09 -16.15 -4.93
C ARG A 249 -12.93 -15.15 -5.17
N GLU A 250 -12.66 -14.30 -4.20
CA GLU A 250 -11.56 -13.34 -4.27
C GLU A 250 -10.21 -14.06 -4.33
N ARG A 251 -9.99 -15.07 -3.49
CA ARG A 251 -8.76 -15.86 -3.47
C ARG A 251 -8.54 -16.59 -4.80
N LYS A 252 -9.59 -17.15 -5.39
CA LYS A 252 -9.51 -17.82 -6.70
C LYS A 252 -9.07 -16.84 -7.79
N LEU A 253 -9.59 -15.60 -7.79
CA LEU A 253 -9.17 -14.57 -8.73
C LEU A 253 -7.71 -14.13 -8.51
N GLU A 254 -7.26 -13.99 -7.26
CA GLU A 254 -5.87 -13.67 -6.94
C GLU A 254 -4.91 -14.78 -7.42
N VAL A 255 -5.29 -16.03 -7.23
CA VAL A 255 -4.51 -17.19 -7.72
C VAL A 255 -4.47 -17.22 -9.24
N SER A 256 -5.60 -16.96 -9.92
CA SER A 256 -5.67 -16.87 -11.38
C SER A 256 -4.82 -15.74 -11.92
N PHE A 257 -4.86 -14.56 -11.29
CA PHE A 257 -4.01 -13.43 -11.65
C PHE A 257 -2.52 -13.75 -11.51
N ARG A 258 -2.12 -14.36 -10.39
CA ARG A 258 -0.74 -14.81 -10.17
C ARG A 258 -0.30 -15.80 -11.24
N ALA A 259 -1.13 -16.79 -11.55
CA ALA A 259 -0.84 -17.80 -12.57
C ALA A 259 -0.68 -17.15 -13.96
N ALA A 260 -1.57 -16.26 -14.36
CA ALA A 260 -1.48 -15.53 -15.63
C ALA A 260 -0.19 -14.71 -15.72
N LEU A 261 0.18 -14.00 -14.67
CA LEU A 261 1.41 -13.19 -14.65
C LEU A 261 2.67 -14.08 -14.69
N ILE A 262 2.71 -15.18 -13.93
CA ILE A 262 3.80 -16.16 -13.98
C ILE A 262 3.95 -16.71 -15.39
N THR A 263 2.87 -17.18 -16.00
CA THR A 263 2.87 -17.72 -17.38
C THR A 263 3.39 -16.68 -18.36
N LYS A 264 2.95 -15.43 -18.24
CA LYS A 264 3.40 -14.33 -19.09
C LYS A 264 4.90 -14.08 -18.96
N LEU A 265 5.41 -13.95 -17.74
CA LEU A 265 6.81 -13.63 -17.48
C LEU A 265 7.78 -14.81 -17.66
N SER A 266 7.29 -16.04 -17.74
CA SER A 266 8.12 -17.24 -17.89
C SER A 266 8.73 -17.38 -19.28
N ASN A 267 8.35 -16.58 -20.28
CA ASN A 267 8.93 -16.62 -21.62
C ASN A 267 9.49 -15.25 -22.05
N PRO A 268 10.66 -14.81 -21.52
CA PRO A 268 11.22 -13.48 -21.77
C PRO A 268 11.54 -13.23 -23.25
N LYS A 269 11.91 -14.25 -24.02
CA LYS A 269 12.19 -14.10 -25.48
C LYS A 269 10.95 -13.64 -26.25
N LYS A 270 9.77 -14.16 -25.91
CA LYS A 270 8.51 -13.74 -26.55
C LYS A 270 8.12 -12.31 -26.15
N LEU A 271 8.49 -11.89 -24.95
CA LEU A 271 8.19 -10.56 -24.43
C LEU A 271 8.98 -9.46 -25.14
N MET A 272 10.19 -9.75 -25.64
CA MET A 272 10.98 -8.78 -26.42
C MET A 272 10.36 -8.37 -27.74
N GLN A 273 9.45 -9.16 -28.28
CA GLN A 273 8.81 -8.84 -29.56
C GLN A 273 7.83 -7.66 -29.47
N MET A 274 7.32 -7.37 -28.26
CA MET A 274 6.34 -6.29 -28.00
C MET A 274 6.58 -5.64 -26.64
N PRO A 275 7.67 -4.90 -26.45
CA PRO A 275 8.02 -4.34 -25.13
C PRO A 275 7.01 -3.30 -24.64
N GLU A 276 6.43 -2.49 -25.51
CA GLU A 276 5.41 -1.49 -25.15
C GLU A 276 4.12 -2.16 -24.67
N LYS A 277 3.70 -3.25 -25.33
CA LYS A 277 2.54 -4.05 -24.88
C LYS A 277 2.80 -4.67 -23.53
N LEU A 278 4.00 -5.19 -23.28
CA LEU A 278 4.40 -5.74 -21.99
C LEU A 278 4.36 -4.66 -20.90
N GLU A 279 4.89 -3.47 -21.17
CA GLU A 279 4.88 -2.38 -20.21
C GLU A 279 3.45 -1.98 -19.82
N ALA A 280 2.54 -1.85 -20.78
CA ALA A 280 1.13 -1.58 -20.52
C ALA A 280 0.45 -2.69 -19.69
N GLN A 281 0.80 -3.96 -19.94
CA GLN A 281 0.31 -5.11 -19.16
C GLN A 281 0.83 -5.11 -17.72
N LEU A 282 2.11 -4.76 -17.53
CA LEU A 282 2.70 -4.61 -16.19
C LEU A 282 2.09 -3.44 -15.43
N ASP A 283 1.78 -2.33 -16.09
CA ASP A 283 1.08 -1.21 -15.48
C ASP A 283 -0.34 -1.61 -15.04
N ALA A 284 -1.06 -2.39 -15.86
CA ALA A 284 -2.34 -2.96 -15.47
C ALA A 284 -2.22 -3.87 -14.23
N ALA A 285 -1.18 -4.72 -14.19
CA ALA A 285 -0.90 -5.59 -13.05
C ALA A 285 -0.55 -4.80 -11.78
N LEU A 286 0.23 -3.74 -11.89
CA LEU A 286 0.60 -2.86 -10.78
C LEU A 286 -0.56 -1.99 -10.28
N ASN A 287 -1.58 -1.77 -11.12
CA ASN A 287 -2.80 -1.03 -10.78
C ASN A 287 -3.85 -1.88 -10.05
N VAL A 288 -3.60 -3.17 -9.83
CA VAL A 288 -4.43 -4.00 -8.96
C VAL A 288 -4.34 -3.47 -7.53
N LYS A 289 -5.36 -2.73 -7.08
CA LYS A 289 -5.42 -2.04 -5.79
C LYS A 289 -6.83 -2.14 -5.19
N GLY A 290 -6.92 -1.81 -3.89
CA GLY A 290 -8.18 -1.73 -3.16
C GLY A 290 -8.56 -3.03 -2.46
N TYR A 291 -9.81 -3.10 -2.01
CA TYR A 291 -10.40 -4.22 -1.28
C TYR A 291 -11.79 -4.53 -1.85
N GLY A 292 -12.27 -5.75 -1.63
CA GLY A 292 -13.62 -6.17 -2.01
C GLY A 292 -13.89 -5.98 -3.51
N HIS A 293 -15.02 -5.38 -3.84
CA HIS A 293 -15.46 -5.22 -5.23
C HIS A 293 -14.53 -4.37 -6.11
N VAL A 294 -13.82 -3.38 -5.53
CA VAL A 294 -12.86 -2.54 -6.27
C VAL A 294 -11.66 -3.38 -6.71
N LYS A 295 -11.11 -4.19 -5.78
CA LYS A 295 -10.01 -5.10 -6.09
C LYS A 295 -10.42 -6.15 -7.11
N LYS A 296 -11.63 -6.70 -6.99
CA LYS A 296 -12.16 -7.67 -7.94
C LYS A 296 -12.16 -7.14 -9.38
N LYS A 297 -12.71 -5.94 -9.60
CA LYS A 297 -12.72 -5.32 -10.94
C LYS A 297 -11.32 -5.10 -11.49
N SER A 298 -10.38 -4.64 -10.66
CA SER A 298 -8.99 -4.42 -11.08
C SER A 298 -8.25 -5.73 -11.37
N LEU A 299 -8.54 -6.82 -10.64
CA LEU A 299 -8.00 -8.15 -10.92
C LEU A 299 -8.52 -8.71 -12.24
N GLU A 300 -9.84 -8.64 -12.48
CA GLU A 300 -10.47 -9.10 -13.74
C GLU A 300 -9.90 -8.34 -14.94
N ALA A 301 -9.76 -7.02 -14.83
CA ALA A 301 -9.14 -6.19 -15.88
C ALA A 301 -7.67 -6.55 -16.13
N ALA A 302 -6.89 -6.77 -15.07
CA ALA A 302 -5.49 -7.16 -15.19
C ALA A 302 -5.31 -8.55 -15.81
N ILE A 303 -6.14 -9.53 -15.43
CA ILE A 303 -6.13 -10.87 -16.04
C ILE A 303 -6.44 -10.77 -17.55
N LEU A 304 -7.44 -9.97 -17.91
CA LEU A 304 -7.80 -9.77 -19.32
C LEU A 304 -6.66 -9.11 -20.11
N ALA A 305 -5.96 -8.14 -19.53
CA ALA A 305 -4.84 -7.47 -20.17
C ALA A 305 -3.62 -8.39 -20.34
N LEU A 306 -3.41 -9.38 -19.46
CA LEU A 306 -2.29 -10.31 -19.52
C LEU A 306 -2.46 -11.41 -20.59
N ASN A 307 -3.68 -11.73 -20.93
CA ASN A 307 -4.00 -12.70 -22.01
C ASN A 307 -3.87 -12.04 -23.38
#